data_9e9074d8c84251b91e86ee532fd9f9e7
#
_entry.id   9e9074d8c84251b91e86ee532fd9f9e7
#
_cell.length_a   1.000
_cell.length_b   1.000
_cell.length_c   1.000
_cell.angle_alpha   90.00
_cell.angle_beta   90.00
_cell.angle_gamma   90.00
#
_symmetry.space_group_name_H-M   'P 1'
#
loop_
_entity.id
_entity.type
_entity.pdbx_description
1 polymer ?
#
loop_
_entity_poly.entity_id
_entity_poly.type
_entity_poly.pdbx_seq_one_letter_code
_entity_poly.pdbx_strand_id
1 'polypeptide(L)'
;MTYNLADLFESVADTVPEREAVVAGERRLSYAQLEERSNRLAHHLAAQGIAAGDHVGLMLSNGSEYLEGMLAAYKLRAVPINVNYRYVAGELRHLFDDADLAALVLHRRFAPSVAAVARELPRLRRFAVVEDGSAAPIELTGAYHYETALRSASPRREFPPRSGDDRYIVYTGGTTGLPKGVVWRHEDIFFAAMGGGDPVQMGNVIRRPEELPSRVLSQPLVALPAAPFMHAAAQWLAFHELFAGGTLVLTPQGAFDPEAIWALVERERVNLLVIVGDAMAVPLVEAFEARRERWNVSSLVAIASGGALFSPTAKARIAELLPGKLVIDGLGASETGQLGRKANTGAATQAPQFRVNDETAVLDEAMLRVEAGSGRVGRLARRGHVPIGYHKDPAKTAATFVEVRGERWALPGDMATVEADGSIRLLGRGSLSINTGGEKVFPEEVEAVLKAHPGIADVVVVGVPDPRWGERVVAVVKPCAPGAIDMECLRRHCAPQLASYKVPRDLVCVDELIRSPAGKADYRWAREIARRALLSSVA
;
A
#
# COMPACT_ATOMS: atom_id res chain seq x y z
N MET A 1 15.20 19.48 17.23
CA MET A 1 14.48 18.35 16.64
C MET A 1 14.62 18.41 15.14
N THR A 2 14.57 17.27 14.42
CA THR A 2 14.64 17.22 12.96
C THR A 2 13.39 16.55 12.39
N TYR A 3 13.23 16.56 11.05
CA TYR A 3 12.19 15.74 10.39
C TYR A 3 12.56 14.25 10.28
N ASN A 4 13.52 13.75 11.06
CA ASN A 4 13.71 12.31 11.18
C ASN A 4 12.48 11.68 11.86
N LEU A 5 11.98 10.57 11.32
CA LEU A 5 10.73 9.94 11.78
C LEU A 5 10.80 9.46 13.24
N ALA A 6 12.02 9.13 13.76
CA ALA A 6 12.18 8.81 15.17
C ALA A 6 12.13 10.07 16.05
N ASP A 7 12.73 11.21 15.62
CA ASP A 7 12.63 12.48 16.37
C ASP A 7 11.17 12.92 16.52
N LEU A 8 10.41 12.81 15.41
CA LEU A 8 8.99 13.14 15.39
C LEU A 8 8.19 12.24 16.32
N PHE A 9 8.42 10.92 16.27
CA PHE A 9 7.76 9.96 17.15
C PHE A 9 8.11 10.21 18.63
N GLU A 10 9.37 10.44 18.96
CA GLU A 10 9.86 10.74 20.31
C GLU A 10 9.15 11.98 20.89
N SER A 11 8.94 13.02 20.08
CA SER A 11 8.24 14.23 20.51
C SER A 11 6.77 13.98 20.86
N VAL A 12 6.10 13.08 20.13
CA VAL A 12 4.72 12.66 20.45
C VAL A 12 4.70 11.76 21.69
N ALA A 13 5.64 10.81 21.79
CA ALA A 13 5.75 9.94 22.96
C ALA A 13 5.98 10.72 24.27
N ASP A 14 6.75 11.82 24.21
CA ASP A 14 6.94 12.73 25.35
C ASP A 14 5.68 13.54 25.68
N THR A 15 4.83 13.80 24.68
CA THR A 15 3.59 14.56 24.85
C THR A 15 2.47 13.72 25.47
N VAL A 16 2.37 12.45 25.08
CA VAL A 16 1.30 11.52 25.49
C VAL A 16 1.84 10.14 25.91
N PRO A 17 2.79 10.07 26.86
CA PRO A 17 3.53 8.84 27.20
C PRO A 17 2.64 7.68 27.63
N GLU A 18 1.59 7.96 28.38
CA GLU A 18 0.69 6.93 28.93
C GLU A 18 -0.44 6.53 27.97
N ARG A 19 -0.60 7.27 26.85
CA ARG A 19 -1.63 6.96 25.87
C ARG A 19 -1.28 5.65 25.17
N GLU A 20 -2.30 4.84 24.90
CA GLU A 20 -2.15 3.61 24.15
C GLU A 20 -1.78 3.91 22.67
N ALA A 21 -0.65 3.38 22.22
CA ALA A 21 -0.15 3.54 20.86
C ALA A 21 -0.50 2.34 19.99
N VAL A 22 -0.41 1.11 20.53
CA VAL A 22 -0.58 -0.13 19.77
C VAL A 22 -1.34 -1.17 20.58
N VAL A 23 -2.32 -1.78 19.94
CA VAL A 23 -3.03 -2.98 20.40
C VAL A 23 -2.79 -4.11 19.39
N ALA A 24 -2.13 -5.18 19.81
CA ALA A 24 -1.81 -6.34 18.98
C ALA A 24 -2.18 -7.63 19.71
N GLY A 25 -3.37 -8.15 19.49
CA GLY A 25 -3.94 -9.25 20.26
C GLY A 25 -4.13 -8.85 21.72
N GLU A 26 -3.46 -9.55 22.64
CA GLU A 26 -3.46 -9.24 24.07
C GLU A 26 -2.38 -8.22 24.48
N ARG A 27 -1.44 -7.91 23.59
CA ARG A 27 -0.38 -6.94 23.85
C ARG A 27 -0.91 -5.53 23.64
N ARG A 28 -0.80 -4.70 24.67
CA ARG A 28 -1.09 -3.27 24.64
C ARG A 28 0.17 -2.51 25.02
N LEU A 29 0.55 -1.57 24.19
CA LEU A 29 1.72 -0.73 24.43
C LEU A 29 1.31 0.74 24.47
N SER A 30 1.72 1.45 25.50
CA SER A 30 1.66 2.91 25.50
C SER A 30 2.75 3.50 24.60
N TYR A 31 2.66 4.80 24.31
CA TYR A 31 3.71 5.52 23.56
C TYR A 31 5.07 5.38 24.25
N ALA A 32 5.13 5.53 25.58
CA ALA A 32 6.37 5.34 26.33
C ALA A 32 6.91 3.91 26.24
N GLN A 33 6.04 2.90 26.26
CA GLN A 33 6.45 1.50 26.15
C GLN A 33 6.93 1.16 24.74
N LEU A 34 6.27 1.65 23.69
CA LEU A 34 6.71 1.49 22.29
C LEU A 34 8.07 2.16 22.09
N GLU A 35 8.24 3.36 22.65
CA GLU A 35 9.50 4.09 22.65
C GLU A 35 10.63 3.32 23.34
N GLU A 36 10.38 2.84 24.57
CA GLU A 36 11.36 2.06 25.32
C GLU A 36 11.80 0.81 24.58
N ARG A 37 10.85 0.04 24.04
CA ARG A 37 11.15 -1.19 23.28
C ARG A 37 11.95 -0.91 22.03
N SER A 38 11.61 0.19 21.33
CA SER A 38 12.36 0.65 20.15
C SER A 38 13.79 1.06 20.51
N ASN A 39 14.01 1.73 21.66
CA ASN A 39 15.34 2.07 22.14
C ASN A 39 16.17 0.82 22.45
N ARG A 40 15.59 -0.15 23.13
CA ARG A 40 16.25 -1.43 23.45
C ARG A 40 16.66 -2.19 22.18
N LEU A 41 15.77 -2.26 21.20
CA LEU A 41 16.09 -2.90 19.91
C LEU A 41 17.20 -2.14 19.18
N ALA A 42 17.17 -0.81 19.17
CA ALA A 42 18.19 0.01 18.53
C ALA A 42 19.58 -0.22 19.19
N HIS A 43 19.66 -0.18 20.52
CA HIS A 43 20.91 -0.46 21.24
C HIS A 43 21.43 -1.88 20.97
N HIS A 44 20.51 -2.87 20.92
CA HIS A 44 20.92 -4.23 20.59
C HIS A 44 21.48 -4.32 19.16
N LEU A 45 20.80 -3.75 18.16
CA LEU A 45 21.26 -3.71 16.78
C LEU A 45 22.62 -3.00 16.64
N ALA A 46 22.81 -1.87 17.34
CA ALA A 46 24.10 -1.16 17.37
C ALA A 46 25.21 -2.03 17.96
N ALA A 47 24.94 -2.76 19.06
CA ALA A 47 25.90 -3.70 19.65
C ALA A 47 26.21 -4.89 18.71
N GLN A 48 25.32 -5.22 17.78
CA GLN A 48 25.55 -6.19 16.72
C GLN A 48 26.29 -5.59 15.49
N GLY A 49 26.66 -4.33 15.54
CA GLY A 49 27.42 -3.63 14.51
C GLY A 49 26.58 -2.97 13.42
N ILE A 50 25.27 -2.80 13.63
CA ILE A 50 24.43 -2.02 12.72
C ILE A 50 24.69 -0.53 12.96
N ALA A 51 24.96 0.20 11.89
CA ALA A 51 25.33 1.61 11.88
C ALA A 51 24.45 2.43 10.92
N ALA A 52 24.70 3.74 10.87
CA ALA A 52 24.02 4.65 9.96
C ALA A 52 24.21 4.22 8.49
N GLY A 53 23.11 4.13 7.76
CA GLY A 53 23.07 3.71 6.37
C GLY A 53 22.98 2.19 6.15
N ASP A 54 23.13 1.37 7.19
CA ASP A 54 22.90 -0.08 7.07
C ASP A 54 21.40 -0.38 6.89
N HIS A 55 21.11 -1.46 6.18
CA HIS A 55 19.73 -1.86 5.91
C HIS A 55 19.30 -3.02 6.82
N VAL A 56 18.14 -2.85 7.47
CA VAL A 56 17.54 -3.82 8.39
C VAL A 56 16.22 -4.32 7.80
N GLY A 57 16.18 -5.58 7.38
CA GLY A 57 14.97 -6.20 6.85
C GLY A 57 13.93 -6.48 7.94
N LEU A 58 12.66 -6.31 7.61
CA LEU A 58 11.52 -6.62 8.48
C LEU A 58 10.63 -7.66 7.77
N MET A 59 10.78 -8.93 8.14
CA MET A 59 9.99 -10.06 7.61
C MET A 59 9.00 -10.54 8.67
N LEU A 60 7.99 -9.70 8.91
CA LEU A 60 7.04 -9.84 10.01
C LEU A 60 5.60 -9.71 9.50
N SER A 61 4.67 -10.41 10.13
CA SER A 61 3.25 -10.08 10.06
C SER A 61 2.97 -8.79 10.84
N ASN A 62 1.74 -8.26 10.77
CA ASN A 62 1.37 -7.09 11.56
C ASN A 62 1.54 -7.42 13.06
N GLY A 63 2.29 -6.57 13.75
CA GLY A 63 2.62 -6.70 15.16
C GLY A 63 3.37 -5.47 15.64
N SER A 64 3.48 -5.27 16.95
CA SER A 64 4.26 -4.16 17.53
C SER A 64 5.72 -4.21 17.11
N GLU A 65 6.26 -5.42 16.91
CA GLU A 65 7.64 -5.69 16.52
C GLU A 65 8.02 -5.08 15.16
N TYR A 66 7.03 -4.93 14.27
CA TYR A 66 7.24 -4.24 12.99
C TYR A 66 7.53 -2.75 13.21
N LEU A 67 6.71 -2.09 14.04
CA LEU A 67 6.87 -0.68 14.37
C LEU A 67 8.13 -0.44 15.23
N GLU A 68 8.39 -1.32 16.20
CA GLU A 68 9.62 -1.31 17.00
C GLU A 68 10.85 -1.41 16.10
N GLY A 69 10.83 -2.30 15.09
CA GLY A 69 11.89 -2.47 14.11
C GLY A 69 12.12 -1.25 13.23
N MET A 70 11.05 -0.63 12.76
CA MET A 70 11.15 0.62 11.99
C MET A 70 11.74 1.76 12.83
N LEU A 71 11.20 1.99 14.02
CA LEU A 71 11.67 3.04 14.93
C LEU A 71 13.12 2.81 15.35
N ALA A 72 13.49 1.56 15.69
CA ALA A 72 14.86 1.21 16.05
C ALA A 72 15.85 1.51 14.91
N ALA A 73 15.50 1.18 13.69
CA ALA A 73 16.33 1.50 12.51
C ALA A 73 16.48 3.02 12.35
N TYR A 74 15.38 3.78 12.44
CA TYR A 74 15.43 5.25 12.35
C TYR A 74 16.29 5.89 13.43
N LYS A 75 16.25 5.37 14.68
CA LYS A 75 17.09 5.85 15.78
C LYS A 75 18.59 5.70 15.50
N LEU A 76 18.96 4.65 14.81
CA LEU A 76 20.34 4.38 14.37
C LEU A 76 20.71 5.06 13.06
N ARG A 77 19.81 5.79 12.42
CA ARG A 77 19.97 6.27 11.04
C ARG A 77 20.20 5.13 10.04
N ALA A 78 19.81 3.92 10.41
CA ALA A 78 19.72 2.75 9.55
C ALA A 78 18.38 2.78 8.79
N VAL A 79 18.27 1.94 7.75
CA VAL A 79 17.13 1.95 6.84
C VAL A 79 16.30 0.68 7.01
N PRO A 80 15.06 0.76 7.48
CA PRO A 80 14.18 -0.41 7.51
C PRO A 80 13.74 -0.79 6.11
N ILE A 81 13.83 -2.08 5.78
CA ILE A 81 13.42 -2.65 4.50
C ILE A 81 12.25 -3.59 4.71
N ASN A 82 11.12 -3.30 4.08
CA ASN A 82 9.96 -4.17 4.11
C ASN A 82 10.22 -5.44 3.29
N VAL A 83 10.09 -6.59 3.93
CA VAL A 83 10.22 -7.89 3.27
C VAL A 83 8.85 -8.52 3.11
N ASN A 84 8.46 -8.81 1.87
CA ASN A 84 7.24 -9.55 1.62
C ASN A 84 7.45 -11.03 2.00
N TYR A 85 6.83 -11.45 3.10
CA TYR A 85 6.95 -12.82 3.64
C TYR A 85 6.33 -13.91 2.77
N ARG A 86 5.68 -13.53 1.67
CA ARG A 86 5.09 -14.45 0.68
C ARG A 86 6.04 -14.73 -0.49
N TYR A 87 7.19 -14.06 -0.51
CA TYR A 87 8.19 -14.29 -1.55
C TYR A 87 8.81 -15.68 -1.44
N VAL A 88 9.02 -16.31 -2.60
CA VAL A 88 9.76 -17.55 -2.71
C VAL A 88 11.28 -17.30 -2.67
N ALA A 89 12.07 -18.38 -2.54
CA ALA A 89 13.51 -18.28 -2.33
C ALA A 89 14.26 -17.38 -3.34
N GLY A 90 13.89 -17.43 -4.62
CA GLY A 90 14.51 -16.58 -5.65
C GLY A 90 14.22 -15.09 -5.46
N GLU A 91 13.01 -14.74 -5.08
CA GLU A 91 12.60 -13.35 -4.81
C GLU A 91 13.22 -12.83 -3.51
N LEU A 92 13.28 -13.67 -2.46
CA LEU A 92 13.96 -13.33 -1.20
C LEU A 92 15.45 -13.09 -1.42
N ARG A 93 16.12 -13.98 -2.17
CA ARG A 93 17.53 -13.81 -2.51
C ARG A 93 17.78 -12.49 -3.24
N HIS A 94 16.96 -12.20 -4.26
CA HIS A 94 17.08 -10.94 -5.00
C HIS A 94 16.88 -9.74 -4.09
N LEU A 95 15.82 -9.70 -3.29
CA LEU A 95 15.55 -8.56 -2.42
C LEU A 95 16.65 -8.36 -1.38
N PHE A 96 17.13 -9.43 -0.74
CA PHE A 96 18.16 -9.35 0.29
C PHE A 96 19.50 -8.88 -0.26
N ASP A 97 19.85 -9.30 -1.46
CA ASP A 97 21.07 -8.90 -2.15
C ASP A 97 20.97 -7.47 -2.69
N ASP A 98 19.88 -7.15 -3.40
CA ASP A 98 19.65 -5.81 -3.94
C ASP A 98 19.58 -4.75 -2.82
N ALA A 99 18.92 -5.08 -1.72
CA ALA A 99 18.82 -4.22 -0.54
C ALA A 99 20.08 -4.23 0.35
N ASP A 100 21.16 -4.95 0.03
CA ASP A 100 22.36 -5.05 0.88
C ASP A 100 22.05 -5.32 2.36
N LEU A 101 21.12 -6.21 2.67
CA LEU A 101 20.68 -6.42 4.05
C LEU A 101 21.82 -6.82 4.97
N ALA A 102 21.98 -6.09 6.09
CA ALA A 102 22.96 -6.37 7.15
C ALA A 102 22.33 -7.19 8.30
N ALA A 103 21.05 -6.95 8.59
CA ALA A 103 20.29 -7.63 9.62
C ALA A 103 18.86 -7.90 9.16
N LEU A 104 18.19 -8.87 9.80
CA LEU A 104 16.79 -9.21 9.57
C LEU A 104 16.06 -9.44 10.89
N VAL A 105 14.95 -8.76 11.10
CA VAL A 105 13.97 -9.08 12.15
C VAL A 105 12.88 -9.91 11.48
N LEU A 106 12.61 -11.10 12.02
CA LEU A 106 11.70 -12.03 11.36
C LEU A 106 10.86 -12.83 12.36
N HIS A 107 9.64 -13.16 11.99
CA HIS A 107 8.87 -14.16 12.71
C HIS A 107 9.47 -15.56 12.53
N ARG A 108 9.42 -16.37 13.58
CA ARG A 108 10.00 -17.73 13.61
C ARG A 108 9.55 -18.60 12.45
N ARG A 109 8.27 -18.53 12.08
CA ARG A 109 7.68 -19.30 10.95
C ARG A 109 8.40 -19.09 9.61
N PHE A 110 9.07 -17.94 9.44
CA PHE A 110 9.79 -17.59 8.21
C PHE A 110 11.26 -17.99 8.22
N ALA A 111 11.78 -18.46 9.38
CA ALA A 111 13.18 -18.86 9.50
C ALA A 111 13.63 -19.92 8.46
N PRO A 112 12.84 -20.95 8.13
CA PRO A 112 13.24 -21.92 7.09
C PRO A 112 13.41 -21.29 5.71
N SER A 113 12.50 -20.38 5.30
CA SER A 113 12.60 -19.70 4.01
C SER A 113 13.83 -18.78 3.93
N VAL A 114 14.17 -18.14 5.04
CA VAL A 114 15.39 -17.30 5.15
C VAL A 114 16.63 -18.17 5.14
N ALA A 115 16.66 -19.29 5.89
CA ALA A 115 17.81 -20.21 5.95
C ALA A 115 18.17 -20.79 4.57
N ALA A 116 17.17 -21.00 3.71
CA ALA A 116 17.36 -21.50 2.36
C ALA A 116 18.20 -20.57 1.47
N VAL A 117 18.26 -19.26 1.77
CA VAL A 117 18.96 -18.26 0.96
C VAL A 117 20.10 -17.54 1.70
N ALA A 118 20.05 -17.47 3.03
CA ALA A 118 20.98 -16.66 3.84
C ALA A 118 22.44 -17.06 3.67
N ARG A 119 22.74 -18.34 3.40
CA ARG A 119 24.12 -18.84 3.22
C ARG A 119 24.82 -18.23 2.00
N GLU A 120 24.07 -17.77 1.01
CA GLU A 120 24.56 -17.15 -0.21
C GLU A 120 24.77 -15.63 -0.06
N LEU A 121 24.36 -15.04 1.08
CA LEU A 121 24.32 -13.61 1.33
C LEU A 121 25.31 -13.21 2.45
N PRO A 122 26.57 -12.95 2.13
CA PRO A 122 27.64 -12.78 3.12
C PRO A 122 27.46 -11.54 4.00
N ARG A 123 26.68 -10.55 3.59
CA ARG A 123 26.37 -9.34 4.38
C ARG A 123 25.31 -9.60 5.44
N LEU A 124 24.32 -10.47 5.16
CA LEU A 124 23.21 -10.78 6.05
C LEU A 124 23.63 -11.78 7.13
N ARG A 125 24.03 -11.29 8.31
CA ARG A 125 24.61 -12.12 9.38
C ARG A 125 23.91 -11.99 10.74
N ARG A 126 22.86 -11.20 10.86
CA ARG A 126 22.17 -10.92 12.14
C ARG A 126 20.70 -11.18 11.98
N PHE A 127 20.14 -12.04 12.82
CA PHE A 127 18.75 -12.48 12.73
C PHE A 127 18.09 -12.37 14.09
N ALA A 128 17.21 -11.37 14.27
CA ALA A 128 16.37 -11.23 15.45
C ALA A 128 15.08 -12.03 15.22
N VAL A 129 14.92 -13.14 15.92
CA VAL A 129 13.77 -14.03 15.75
C VAL A 129 12.68 -13.69 16.76
N VAL A 130 11.52 -13.30 16.24
CA VAL A 130 10.30 -13.04 17.01
C VAL A 130 9.50 -14.34 17.11
N GLU A 131 9.16 -14.74 18.33
CA GLU A 131 8.31 -15.92 18.56
C GLU A 131 6.88 -15.63 18.15
N ASP A 132 6.31 -16.54 17.36
CA ASP A 132 4.97 -16.42 16.78
C ASP A 132 4.08 -17.65 17.03
N GLY A 133 4.47 -18.48 18.01
CA GLY A 133 3.79 -19.74 18.33
C GLY A 133 4.05 -20.86 17.37
N SER A 134 4.83 -20.67 16.30
CA SER A 134 5.22 -21.76 15.39
C SER A 134 6.35 -22.60 15.98
N ALA A 135 6.42 -23.88 15.57
CA ALA A 135 7.51 -24.78 15.91
C ALA A 135 8.60 -24.84 14.80
N ALA A 136 8.66 -23.84 13.91
CA ALA A 136 9.60 -23.82 12.81
C ALA A 136 11.06 -23.87 13.32
N PRO A 137 11.94 -24.68 12.69
CA PRO A 137 13.35 -24.74 13.08
C PRO A 137 14.06 -23.41 12.77
N ILE A 138 15.02 -23.04 13.63
CA ILE A 138 15.87 -21.84 13.44
C ILE A 138 17.27 -22.32 13.05
N GLU A 139 17.48 -22.52 11.75
CA GLU A 139 18.77 -22.95 11.18
C GLU A 139 19.57 -21.73 10.63
N LEU A 140 19.58 -20.63 11.40
CA LEU A 140 20.23 -19.38 11.04
C LEU A 140 21.42 -19.14 11.98
N THR A 141 22.63 -19.15 11.43
CA THR A 141 23.84 -18.83 12.20
C THR A 141 23.82 -17.38 12.62
N GLY A 142 24.00 -17.12 13.92
CA GLY A 142 23.95 -15.77 14.48
C GLY A 142 22.53 -15.29 14.82
N ALA A 143 21.54 -16.21 14.82
CA ALA A 143 20.19 -15.89 15.28
C ALA A 143 20.13 -15.72 16.80
N TYR A 144 19.26 -14.81 17.23
CA TYR A 144 18.98 -14.56 18.65
C TYR A 144 17.48 -14.30 18.85
N HIS A 145 17.01 -14.57 20.08
CA HIS A 145 15.61 -14.35 20.43
C HIS A 145 15.35 -12.87 20.69
N TYR A 146 14.35 -12.31 20.01
CA TYR A 146 13.96 -10.91 20.02
C TYR A 146 13.75 -10.37 21.44
N GLU A 147 12.86 -10.96 22.22
CA GLU A 147 12.54 -10.49 23.58
C GLU A 147 13.74 -10.61 24.55
N THR A 148 14.62 -11.58 24.33
CA THR A 148 15.86 -11.70 25.12
C THR A 148 16.81 -10.55 24.80
N ALA A 149 16.95 -10.22 23.53
CA ALA A 149 17.76 -9.10 23.05
C ALA A 149 17.27 -7.77 23.66
N LEU A 150 15.97 -7.53 23.66
CA LEU A 150 15.39 -6.31 24.26
C LEU A 150 15.68 -6.23 25.77
N ARG A 151 15.47 -7.31 26.52
CA ARG A 151 15.69 -7.30 27.99
C ARG A 151 17.12 -6.96 28.37
N SER A 152 18.09 -7.32 27.54
CA SER A 152 19.51 -7.10 27.82
C SER A 152 20.05 -5.73 27.39
N ALA A 153 19.26 -4.96 26.62
CA ALA A 153 19.70 -3.70 26.01
C ALA A 153 19.19 -2.46 26.79
N SER A 154 19.87 -1.33 26.60
CA SER A 154 19.53 -0.06 27.25
C SER A 154 18.19 0.51 26.76
N PRO A 155 17.32 1.02 27.64
CA PRO A 155 16.09 1.72 27.26
C PRO A 155 16.30 3.21 26.94
N ARG A 156 17.51 3.74 27.10
CA ARG A 156 17.78 5.18 27.03
C ARG A 156 17.82 5.69 25.58
N ARG A 157 17.47 6.96 25.37
CA ARG A 157 17.63 7.69 24.11
C ARG A 157 19.05 8.22 23.95
N GLU A 158 20.02 7.34 23.84
CA GLU A 158 21.45 7.70 23.70
C GLU A 158 21.90 7.34 22.29
N PHE A 159 21.46 8.13 21.30
CA PHE A 159 21.76 7.92 19.88
C PHE A 159 22.45 9.15 19.25
N PRO A 160 23.23 8.97 18.17
CA PRO A 160 23.78 10.09 17.42
C PRO A 160 22.71 11.03 16.87
N PRO A 161 23.02 12.33 16.66
CA PRO A 161 22.11 13.26 16.00
C PRO A 161 21.61 12.73 14.66
N ARG A 162 20.33 12.86 14.42
CA ARG A 162 19.60 12.40 13.23
C ARG A 162 19.32 13.56 12.28
N SER A 163 18.89 13.26 11.04
CA SER A 163 18.61 14.23 10.00
C SER A 163 17.29 13.92 9.30
N GLY A 164 16.61 14.94 8.80
CA GLY A 164 15.48 14.79 7.86
C GLY A 164 15.92 14.17 6.52
N ASP A 165 17.23 14.20 6.21
CA ASP A 165 17.82 13.55 5.03
C ASP A 165 18.07 12.05 5.20
N ASP A 166 17.89 11.50 6.40
CA ASP A 166 17.97 10.05 6.62
C ASP A 166 16.99 9.32 5.73
N ARG A 167 17.27 8.07 5.39
CA ARG A 167 16.56 7.38 4.31
C ARG A 167 15.47 6.46 4.82
N TYR A 168 14.36 6.47 4.10
CA TYR A 168 13.29 5.48 4.14
C TYR A 168 13.24 4.80 2.77
N ILE A 169 13.30 3.47 2.74
CA ILE A 169 13.20 2.70 1.49
C ILE A 169 12.03 1.74 1.59
N VAL A 170 11.18 1.77 0.56
CA VAL A 170 10.08 0.81 0.44
C VAL A 170 10.23 -0.01 -0.83
N TYR A 171 10.37 -1.33 -0.66
CA TYR A 171 10.38 -2.27 -1.77
C TYR A 171 8.96 -2.57 -2.23
N THR A 172 8.75 -2.49 -3.53
CA THR A 172 7.45 -2.74 -4.17
C THR A 172 7.57 -3.82 -5.22
N GLY A 173 6.63 -4.77 -5.24
CA GLY A 173 6.47 -5.69 -6.36
C GLY A 173 5.97 -4.89 -7.56
N GLY A 174 6.80 -4.73 -8.58
CA GLY A 174 6.41 -4.13 -9.85
C GLY A 174 5.51 -5.09 -10.65
N THR A 175 4.60 -4.55 -11.47
CA THR A 175 3.80 -5.34 -12.42
C THR A 175 4.65 -6.00 -13.52
N THR A 176 5.92 -5.65 -13.62
CA THR A 176 6.82 -5.99 -14.73
C THR A 176 8.10 -6.70 -14.33
N GLY A 177 8.31 -7.10 -13.05
CA GLY A 177 9.56 -7.74 -12.67
C GLY A 177 9.82 -7.83 -11.17
N LEU A 178 11.09 -8.04 -10.83
CA LEU A 178 11.58 -8.17 -9.46
C LEU A 178 11.31 -6.91 -8.61
N PRO A 179 11.18 -7.06 -7.29
CA PRO A 179 10.94 -5.94 -6.38
C PRO A 179 12.03 -4.87 -6.50
N LYS A 180 11.62 -3.59 -6.39
CA LYS A 180 12.54 -2.43 -6.44
C LYS A 180 12.30 -1.53 -5.24
N GLY A 181 13.38 -1.01 -4.67
CA GLY A 181 13.34 -0.09 -3.54
C GLY A 181 13.13 1.36 -3.99
N VAL A 182 12.06 2.01 -3.56
CA VAL A 182 11.84 3.45 -3.73
C VAL A 182 12.45 4.18 -2.55
N VAL A 183 13.40 5.07 -2.80
CA VAL A 183 14.19 5.77 -1.79
C VAL A 183 13.64 7.15 -1.52
N TRP A 184 13.26 7.41 -0.29
CA TRP A 184 12.80 8.69 0.21
C TRP A 184 13.74 9.28 1.26
N ARG A 185 13.75 10.61 1.43
CA ARG A 185 14.20 11.23 2.68
C ARG A 185 13.07 11.13 3.72
N HIS A 186 13.42 11.13 4.99
CA HIS A 186 12.44 11.13 6.08
C HIS A 186 11.53 12.36 6.01
N GLU A 187 12.08 13.54 5.77
CA GLU A 187 11.29 14.76 5.60
C GLU A 187 10.28 14.63 4.45
N ASP A 188 10.73 14.14 3.29
CA ASP A 188 9.84 14.06 2.13
C ASP A 188 8.69 13.07 2.33
N ILE A 189 8.96 11.89 2.88
CA ILE A 189 7.90 10.90 3.13
C ILE A 189 6.94 11.33 4.25
N PHE A 190 7.42 12.06 5.26
CA PHE A 190 6.58 12.63 6.30
C PHE A 190 5.50 13.53 5.71
N PHE A 191 5.86 14.45 4.82
CA PHE A 191 4.90 15.33 4.15
C PHE A 191 4.11 14.64 3.05
N ALA A 192 4.75 13.75 2.27
CA ALA A 192 4.13 13.13 1.11
C ALA A 192 3.08 12.08 1.46
N ALA A 193 3.23 11.38 2.61
CA ALA A 193 2.39 10.21 2.88
C ALA A 193 2.02 10.00 4.36
N MET A 194 2.73 10.62 5.29
CA MET A 194 2.48 10.46 6.73
C MET A 194 1.78 11.67 7.34
N GLY A 195 1.10 12.47 6.53
CA GLY A 195 0.22 13.57 6.94
C GLY A 195 0.91 14.91 7.23
N GLY A 196 2.25 14.99 7.28
CA GLY A 196 2.96 16.28 7.50
C GLY A 196 2.56 17.01 8.79
N GLY A 197 2.14 16.25 9.82
CA GLY A 197 1.66 16.81 11.08
C GLY A 197 0.25 17.43 11.02
N ASP A 198 -0.52 17.14 9.98
CA ASP A 198 -1.94 17.46 9.87
C ASP A 198 -2.80 16.22 10.13
N PRO A 199 -3.30 16.00 11.35
CA PRO A 199 -3.97 14.76 11.75
C PRO A 199 -5.31 14.54 11.03
N VAL A 200 -5.90 15.58 10.44
CA VAL A 200 -7.17 15.51 9.70
C VAL A 200 -7.01 15.69 8.19
N GLN A 201 -5.78 15.90 7.74
CA GLN A 201 -5.41 16.06 6.33
C GLN A 201 -6.23 17.13 5.59
N MET A 202 -6.36 18.30 6.21
CA MET A 202 -7.06 19.47 5.65
C MET A 202 -6.11 20.49 4.98
N GLY A 203 -4.82 20.11 4.81
CA GLY A 203 -3.79 20.98 4.20
C GLY A 203 -3.07 21.88 5.19
N ASN A 204 -3.27 21.67 6.50
CA ASN A 204 -2.63 22.45 7.56
C ASN A 204 -1.37 21.77 8.10
N VAL A 205 -0.41 21.48 7.23
CA VAL A 205 0.86 20.85 7.58
C VAL A 205 1.74 21.74 8.46
N ILE A 206 2.61 21.13 9.28
CA ILE A 206 3.57 21.87 10.10
C ILE A 206 4.69 22.45 9.25
N ARG A 207 5.29 23.54 9.73
CA ARG A 207 6.44 24.20 9.07
C ARG A 207 7.77 23.89 9.75
N ARG A 208 7.73 23.48 11.00
CA ARG A 208 8.89 23.11 11.81
C ARG A 208 8.56 21.86 12.64
N PRO A 209 9.50 20.95 12.82
CA PRO A 209 9.25 19.71 13.54
C PRO A 209 8.77 19.93 14.98
N GLU A 210 9.19 21.04 15.63
CA GLU A 210 8.78 21.41 16.99
C GLU A 210 7.29 21.72 17.14
N GLU A 211 6.57 21.90 16.04
CA GLU A 211 5.13 22.16 16.05
C GLU A 211 4.31 20.86 16.22
N LEU A 212 4.90 19.69 15.95
CA LEU A 212 4.18 18.41 15.96
C LEU A 212 3.51 18.09 17.31
N PRO A 213 4.13 18.28 18.48
CA PRO A 213 3.48 18.07 19.76
C PRO A 213 2.16 18.81 19.94
N SER A 214 2.05 20.02 19.40
CA SER A 214 0.83 20.83 19.46
C SER A 214 -0.30 20.35 18.54
N ARG A 215 0.01 19.43 17.64
CA ARG A 215 -0.94 18.82 16.70
C ARG A 215 -1.51 17.50 17.18
N VAL A 216 -1.01 16.96 18.29
CA VAL A 216 -1.53 15.75 18.90
C VAL A 216 -3.00 15.94 19.28
N LEU A 217 -3.86 15.06 18.78
CA LEU A 217 -5.30 15.15 19.01
C LEU A 217 -5.63 14.92 20.51
N SER A 218 -6.51 15.75 21.05
CA SER A 218 -7.03 15.58 22.43
C SER A 218 -7.85 14.30 22.57
N GLN A 219 -8.62 13.97 21.54
CA GLN A 219 -9.32 12.69 21.40
C GLN A 219 -8.67 11.89 20.27
N PRO A 220 -7.88 10.85 20.59
CA PRO A 220 -7.18 10.08 19.59
C PRO A 220 -8.15 9.27 18.73
N LEU A 221 -7.82 9.09 17.47
CA LEU A 221 -8.47 8.10 16.62
C LEU A 221 -7.92 6.71 16.90
N VAL A 222 -8.76 5.71 16.78
CA VAL A 222 -8.41 4.30 16.80
C VAL A 222 -8.47 3.78 15.38
N ALA A 223 -7.33 3.48 14.79
CA ALA A 223 -7.22 3.03 13.41
C ALA A 223 -6.82 1.55 13.31
N LEU A 224 -7.48 0.82 12.40
CA LEU A 224 -7.18 -0.58 12.10
C LEU A 224 -6.69 -0.69 10.66
N PRO A 225 -5.37 -0.76 10.40
CA PRO A 225 -4.82 -1.14 9.11
C PRO A 225 -5.00 -2.65 8.90
N ALA A 226 -6.00 -3.05 8.11
CA ALA A 226 -6.16 -4.45 7.72
C ALA A 226 -5.09 -4.89 6.70
N ALA A 227 -4.48 -3.93 6.00
CA ALA A 227 -3.37 -4.18 5.10
C ALA A 227 -2.10 -4.59 5.85
N PRO A 228 -1.28 -5.52 5.31
CA PRO A 228 0.01 -5.88 5.91
C PRO A 228 1.02 -4.74 5.88
N PHE A 229 1.82 -4.59 6.94
CA PHE A 229 2.93 -3.61 7.03
C PHE A 229 4.06 -3.85 6.02
N MET A 230 4.12 -5.00 5.39
CA MET A 230 5.02 -5.20 4.26
C MET A 230 4.68 -4.30 3.05
N HIS A 231 3.56 -3.58 3.08
CA HIS A 231 3.15 -2.61 2.07
C HIS A 231 3.20 -1.17 2.61
N ALA A 232 3.69 -0.25 1.78
CA ALA A 232 3.89 1.15 2.14
C ALA A 232 2.65 1.83 2.72
N ALA A 233 1.48 1.63 2.13
CA ALA A 233 0.24 2.29 2.56
C ALA A 233 -0.12 2.02 4.03
N ALA A 234 0.11 0.78 4.52
CA ALA A 234 -0.12 0.44 5.92
C ALA A 234 0.90 1.12 6.85
N GLN A 235 2.17 1.19 6.44
CA GLN A 235 3.21 1.90 7.19
C GLN A 235 2.91 3.39 7.27
N TRP A 236 2.54 4.01 6.16
CA TRP A 236 2.21 5.44 6.10
C TRP A 236 1.03 5.80 7.00
N LEU A 237 -0.03 4.99 6.96
CA LEU A 237 -1.15 5.15 7.88
C LEU A 237 -0.69 5.01 9.33
N ALA A 238 0.10 3.99 9.64
CA ALA A 238 0.55 3.75 11.01
C ALA A 238 1.34 4.96 11.55
N PHE A 239 2.27 5.50 10.78
CA PHE A 239 3.02 6.67 11.21
C PHE A 239 2.17 7.94 11.23
N HIS A 240 1.22 8.11 10.30
CA HIS A 240 0.25 9.20 10.36
C HIS A 240 -0.51 9.21 11.69
N GLU A 241 -1.06 8.05 12.09
CA GLU A 241 -1.82 7.92 13.34
C GLU A 241 -0.91 8.09 14.58
N LEU A 242 0.29 7.50 14.56
CA LEU A 242 1.24 7.66 15.65
C LEU A 242 1.67 9.13 15.83
N PHE A 243 1.86 9.88 14.75
CA PHE A 243 2.17 11.32 14.81
C PHE A 243 0.98 12.18 15.25
N ALA A 244 -0.25 11.71 15.03
CA ALA A 244 -1.47 12.35 15.53
C ALA A 244 -1.78 12.01 17.01
N GLY A 245 -1.01 11.13 17.63
CA GLY A 245 -1.28 10.60 18.98
C GLY A 245 -2.41 9.58 19.00
N GLY A 246 -2.71 8.91 17.88
CA GLY A 246 -3.74 7.89 17.74
C GLY A 246 -3.34 6.51 18.27
N THR A 247 -4.26 5.56 18.22
CA THR A 247 -4.05 4.17 18.60
C THR A 247 -4.17 3.26 17.38
N LEU A 248 -3.20 2.39 17.19
CA LEU A 248 -3.21 1.37 16.15
C LEU A 248 -3.70 0.03 16.69
N VAL A 249 -4.76 -0.49 16.09
CA VAL A 249 -5.24 -1.86 16.33
C VAL A 249 -4.73 -2.75 15.21
N LEU A 250 -3.93 -3.75 15.55
CA LEU A 250 -3.30 -4.63 14.57
C LEU A 250 -4.05 -5.97 14.49
N THR A 251 -4.26 -6.41 13.26
CA THR A 251 -4.92 -7.70 13.00
C THR A 251 -4.08 -8.86 13.52
N PRO A 252 -4.72 -9.94 14.00
CA PRO A 252 -4.01 -11.17 14.34
C PRO A 252 -3.17 -11.69 13.19
N GLN A 253 -2.11 -12.41 13.53
CA GLN A 253 -1.27 -13.07 12.54
C GLN A 253 -2.05 -14.18 11.82
N GLY A 254 -1.98 -14.20 10.49
CA GLY A 254 -2.65 -15.25 9.69
C GLY A 254 -3.21 -14.74 8.36
N ALA A 255 -4.13 -15.51 7.81
CA ALA A 255 -4.90 -15.13 6.65
C ALA A 255 -5.88 -13.99 6.99
N PHE A 256 -6.31 -13.25 5.97
CA PHE A 256 -7.34 -12.23 6.13
C PHE A 256 -8.67 -12.88 6.58
N ASP A 257 -9.14 -12.49 7.76
CA ASP A 257 -10.38 -12.99 8.36
C ASP A 257 -11.36 -11.82 8.60
N PRO A 258 -12.40 -11.70 7.77
CA PRO A 258 -13.39 -10.62 7.88
C PRO A 258 -14.13 -10.60 9.22
N GLU A 259 -14.47 -11.77 9.78
CA GLU A 259 -15.17 -11.84 11.06
C GLU A 259 -14.29 -11.36 12.21
N ALA A 260 -13.01 -11.75 12.20
CA ALA A 260 -12.04 -11.27 13.18
C ALA A 260 -11.84 -9.76 13.08
N ILE A 261 -11.87 -9.18 11.88
CA ILE A 261 -11.77 -7.72 11.69
C ILE A 261 -13.00 -7.03 12.29
N TRP A 262 -14.21 -7.49 12.02
CA TRP A 262 -15.41 -6.88 12.60
C TRP A 262 -15.45 -7.02 14.13
N ALA A 263 -15.01 -8.15 14.67
CA ALA A 263 -14.87 -8.34 16.11
C ALA A 263 -13.84 -7.36 16.73
N LEU A 264 -12.75 -7.06 16.04
CA LEU A 264 -11.78 -6.03 16.45
C LEU A 264 -12.38 -4.63 16.37
N VAL A 265 -13.14 -4.32 15.32
CA VAL A 265 -13.82 -3.02 15.17
C VAL A 265 -14.73 -2.75 16.37
N GLU A 266 -15.50 -3.74 16.80
CA GLU A 266 -16.36 -3.65 17.97
C GLU A 266 -15.55 -3.54 19.27
N ARG A 267 -14.69 -4.52 19.53
CA ARG A 267 -13.94 -4.66 20.78
C ARG A 267 -13.08 -3.45 21.10
N GLU A 268 -12.34 -2.98 20.09
CA GLU A 268 -11.40 -1.87 20.24
C GLU A 268 -12.00 -0.51 19.87
N ARG A 269 -13.31 -0.47 19.55
CA ARG A 269 -14.03 0.76 19.17
C ARG A 269 -13.34 1.53 18.03
N VAL A 270 -12.92 0.82 17.00
CA VAL A 270 -12.20 1.37 15.85
C VAL A 270 -13.00 2.48 15.17
N ASN A 271 -12.33 3.60 14.88
CA ASN A 271 -12.89 4.75 14.18
C ASN A 271 -12.58 4.70 12.67
N LEU A 272 -11.39 4.22 12.30
CA LEU A 272 -10.92 4.16 10.92
C LEU A 272 -10.46 2.74 10.57
N LEU A 273 -11.18 2.09 9.65
CA LEU A 273 -10.76 0.82 9.06
C LEU A 273 -10.11 1.07 7.70
N VAL A 274 -8.87 0.60 7.51
CA VAL A 274 -8.15 0.78 6.25
C VAL A 274 -7.89 -0.56 5.57
N ILE A 275 -8.39 -0.68 4.34
CA ILE A 275 -8.42 -1.90 3.54
C ILE A 275 -7.67 -1.72 2.20
N VAL A 276 -7.55 -2.79 1.42
CA VAL A 276 -6.95 -2.77 0.08
C VAL A 276 -7.95 -3.26 -0.96
N GLY A 277 -8.67 -2.34 -1.57
CA GLY A 277 -9.60 -2.59 -2.66
C GLY A 277 -10.63 -3.69 -2.40
N ASP A 278 -11.16 -4.24 -3.49
CA ASP A 278 -12.21 -5.26 -3.45
C ASP A 278 -11.76 -6.57 -2.79
N ALA A 279 -10.47 -6.89 -2.84
CA ALA A 279 -9.94 -8.11 -2.22
C ALA A 279 -10.22 -8.20 -0.70
N MET A 280 -10.37 -7.04 -0.04
CA MET A 280 -10.76 -6.98 1.37
C MET A 280 -12.19 -6.48 1.55
N ALA A 281 -12.63 -5.52 0.71
CA ALA A 281 -13.96 -4.94 0.82
C ALA A 281 -15.07 -5.96 0.64
N VAL A 282 -14.99 -6.81 -0.39
CA VAL A 282 -16.05 -7.79 -0.71
C VAL A 282 -16.23 -8.82 0.41
N PRO A 283 -15.18 -9.50 0.91
CA PRO A 283 -15.35 -10.42 2.02
C PRO A 283 -15.85 -9.76 3.32
N LEU A 284 -15.44 -8.51 3.60
CA LEU A 284 -15.93 -7.76 4.76
C LEU A 284 -17.43 -7.48 4.65
N VAL A 285 -17.89 -7.08 3.47
CA VAL A 285 -19.30 -6.84 3.18
C VAL A 285 -20.11 -8.13 3.35
N GLU A 286 -19.67 -9.23 2.73
CA GLU A 286 -20.34 -10.54 2.80
C GLU A 286 -20.45 -11.06 4.24
N ALA A 287 -19.36 -10.96 5.01
CA ALA A 287 -19.38 -11.36 6.42
C ALA A 287 -20.33 -10.50 7.26
N PHE A 288 -20.37 -9.18 7.01
CA PHE A 288 -21.27 -8.27 7.71
C PHE A 288 -22.75 -8.54 7.36
N GLU A 289 -23.07 -8.76 6.09
CA GLU A 289 -24.43 -9.09 5.64
C GLU A 289 -24.93 -10.41 6.22
N ALA A 290 -24.09 -11.42 6.25
CA ALA A 290 -24.45 -12.74 6.78
C ALA A 290 -24.82 -12.69 8.28
N ARG A 291 -24.32 -11.70 9.03
CA ARG A 291 -24.49 -11.58 10.50
C ARG A 291 -24.67 -10.14 10.97
N ARG A 292 -25.57 -9.40 10.34
CA ARG A 292 -25.77 -7.94 10.48
C ARG A 292 -25.89 -7.44 11.92
N GLU A 293 -26.51 -8.22 12.80
CA GLU A 293 -26.76 -7.85 14.20
C GLU A 293 -25.65 -8.30 15.15
N ARG A 294 -24.60 -8.92 14.64
CA ARG A 294 -23.55 -9.51 15.48
C ARG A 294 -22.58 -8.48 16.04
N TRP A 295 -22.25 -7.44 15.26
CA TRP A 295 -21.20 -6.48 15.62
C TRP A 295 -21.72 -5.07 15.82
N ASN A 296 -21.31 -4.45 16.92
CA ASN A 296 -21.54 -3.03 17.16
C ASN A 296 -20.45 -2.19 16.50
N VAL A 297 -20.75 -1.62 15.35
CA VAL A 297 -19.84 -0.77 14.58
C VAL A 297 -20.13 0.73 14.73
N SER A 298 -20.82 1.13 15.83
CA SER A 298 -21.19 2.53 16.06
C SER A 298 -20.00 3.48 16.16
N SER A 299 -18.86 3.00 16.67
CA SER A 299 -17.60 3.75 16.76
C SER A 299 -16.96 4.05 15.41
N LEU A 300 -17.23 3.24 14.38
CA LEU A 300 -16.65 3.40 13.05
C LEU A 300 -17.11 4.72 12.43
N VAL A 301 -16.16 5.52 11.96
CA VAL A 301 -16.40 6.80 11.27
C VAL A 301 -16.17 6.62 9.77
N ALA A 302 -15.10 5.90 9.41
CA ALA A 302 -14.72 5.74 8.01
C ALA A 302 -14.14 4.36 7.69
N ILE A 303 -14.37 3.93 6.44
CA ILE A 303 -13.62 2.85 5.78
C ILE A 303 -12.83 3.48 4.64
N ALA A 304 -11.52 3.39 4.69
CA ALA A 304 -10.63 3.91 3.68
C ALA A 304 -9.96 2.78 2.89
N SER A 305 -9.72 3.00 1.60
CA SER A 305 -9.03 2.06 0.73
C SER A 305 -8.02 2.78 -0.16
N GLY A 306 -6.93 2.11 -0.47
CA GLY A 306 -5.92 2.57 -1.42
C GLY A 306 -5.06 1.42 -1.93
N GLY A 307 -4.30 1.66 -3.00
CA GLY A 307 -3.33 0.72 -3.54
C GLY A 307 -3.88 -0.38 -4.46
N ALA A 308 -5.19 -0.61 -4.49
CA ALA A 308 -5.88 -1.49 -5.42
C ALA A 308 -7.26 -0.93 -5.78
N LEU A 309 -7.87 -1.47 -6.83
CA LEU A 309 -9.19 -1.04 -7.27
C LEU A 309 -10.23 -1.27 -6.16
N PHE A 310 -10.94 -0.21 -5.80
CA PHE A 310 -12.10 -0.22 -4.93
C PHE A 310 -13.33 0.10 -5.78
N SER A 311 -14.06 -0.93 -6.17
CA SER A 311 -15.13 -0.82 -7.17
C SER A 311 -16.31 0.03 -6.69
N PRO A 312 -17.02 0.69 -7.62
CA PRO A 312 -18.26 1.39 -7.29
C PRO A 312 -19.30 0.50 -6.60
N THR A 313 -19.37 -0.78 -7.01
CA THR A 313 -20.31 -1.76 -6.42
C THR A 313 -19.98 -2.04 -4.95
N ALA A 314 -18.71 -2.30 -4.62
CA ALA A 314 -18.31 -2.54 -3.23
C ALA A 314 -18.54 -1.29 -2.36
N LYS A 315 -18.24 -0.09 -2.88
CA LYS A 315 -18.50 1.18 -2.19
C LYS A 315 -20.00 1.40 -1.92
N ALA A 316 -20.85 1.12 -2.91
CA ALA A 316 -22.31 1.25 -2.78
C ALA A 316 -22.85 0.31 -1.70
N ARG A 317 -22.42 -0.96 -1.70
CA ARG A 317 -22.82 -1.94 -0.68
C ARG A 317 -22.36 -1.53 0.73
N ILE A 318 -21.14 -1.03 0.88
CA ILE A 318 -20.66 -0.52 2.18
C ILE A 318 -21.54 0.66 2.64
N ALA A 319 -21.84 1.61 1.75
CA ALA A 319 -22.66 2.77 2.08
C ALA A 319 -24.10 2.39 2.47
N GLU A 320 -24.67 1.36 1.85
CA GLU A 320 -25.98 0.80 2.19
C GLU A 320 -25.98 0.08 3.55
N LEU A 321 -24.96 -0.74 3.80
CA LEU A 321 -24.86 -1.52 5.03
C LEU A 321 -24.48 -0.69 6.25
N LEU A 322 -23.69 0.36 6.04
CA LEU A 322 -23.13 1.22 7.09
C LEU A 322 -23.53 2.69 6.83
N PRO A 323 -24.81 3.01 6.94
CA PRO A 323 -25.30 4.35 6.64
C PRO A 323 -24.66 5.41 7.54
N GLY A 324 -24.31 6.56 6.93
CA GLY A 324 -23.64 7.66 7.62
C GLY A 324 -22.13 7.49 7.83
N LYS A 325 -21.53 6.36 7.46
CA LYS A 325 -20.08 6.19 7.49
C LYS A 325 -19.43 6.73 6.21
N LEU A 326 -18.23 7.27 6.34
CA LEU A 326 -17.46 7.74 5.18
C LEU A 326 -16.81 6.55 4.45
N VAL A 327 -16.94 6.53 3.14
CA VAL A 327 -16.17 5.62 2.27
C VAL A 327 -15.12 6.45 1.56
N ILE A 328 -13.84 6.23 1.90
CA ILE A 328 -12.71 7.02 1.42
C ILE A 328 -11.91 6.20 0.42
N ASP A 329 -11.74 6.76 -0.78
CA ASP A 329 -10.88 6.20 -1.82
C ASP A 329 -9.61 7.04 -1.92
N GLY A 330 -8.45 6.42 -1.72
CA GLY A 330 -7.13 7.05 -1.72
C GLY A 330 -6.37 6.78 -3.01
N LEU A 331 -5.83 7.82 -3.61
CA LEU A 331 -4.95 7.77 -4.77
C LEU A 331 -3.50 8.01 -4.33
N GLY A 332 -2.59 7.13 -4.71
CA GLY A 332 -1.17 7.26 -4.45
C GLY A 332 -0.36 6.09 -4.98
N ALA A 333 0.94 6.23 -4.95
CA ALA A 333 1.91 5.19 -5.32
C ALA A 333 3.15 5.28 -4.44
N SER A 334 3.97 4.23 -4.42
CA SER A 334 5.23 4.25 -3.67
C SER A 334 6.18 5.35 -4.14
N GLU A 335 6.05 5.76 -5.40
CA GLU A 335 6.83 6.80 -6.06
C GLU A 335 6.28 8.22 -5.86
N THR A 336 5.08 8.37 -5.33
CA THR A 336 4.44 9.68 -5.18
C THR A 336 3.96 9.99 -3.78
N GLY A 337 3.87 8.97 -2.90
CA GLY A 337 3.10 9.13 -1.68
C GLY A 337 1.60 9.28 -1.98
N GLN A 338 0.88 9.96 -1.12
CA GLN A 338 -0.54 10.22 -1.26
C GLN A 338 -0.76 11.41 -2.20
N LEU A 339 -1.49 11.22 -3.30
CA LEU A 339 -1.78 12.24 -4.31
C LEU A 339 -3.13 12.92 -4.10
N GLY A 340 -4.10 12.17 -3.64
CA GLY A 340 -5.45 12.67 -3.47
C GLY A 340 -6.38 11.66 -2.82
N ARG A 341 -7.58 12.12 -2.52
CA ARG A 341 -8.62 11.28 -1.93
C ARG A 341 -10.01 11.70 -2.39
N LYS A 342 -10.95 10.79 -2.33
CA LYS A 342 -12.39 11.06 -2.49
C LYS A 342 -13.11 10.44 -1.30
N ALA A 343 -13.89 11.24 -0.58
CA ALA A 343 -14.78 10.77 0.47
C ALA A 343 -16.23 10.85 0.01
N ASN A 344 -17.01 9.81 0.25
CA ASN A 344 -18.41 9.73 -0.10
C ASN A 344 -19.20 9.21 1.11
N THR A 345 -20.44 9.71 1.27
CA THR A 345 -21.42 9.22 2.25
C THR A 345 -22.54 8.40 1.61
N GLY A 346 -22.48 8.18 0.29
CA GLY A 346 -23.49 7.46 -0.49
C GLY A 346 -22.89 6.71 -1.67
N ALA A 347 -23.72 5.99 -2.43
CA ALA A 347 -23.31 5.20 -3.57
C ALA A 347 -22.65 6.07 -4.64
N ALA A 348 -21.38 5.85 -4.92
CA ALA A 348 -20.67 6.48 -6.03
C ALA A 348 -20.86 5.62 -7.28
N THR A 349 -21.59 6.12 -8.27
CA THR A 349 -21.89 5.42 -9.52
C THR A 349 -20.90 5.69 -10.65
N GLN A 350 -19.89 6.53 -10.44
CA GLN A 350 -18.94 6.97 -11.47
C GLN A 350 -17.51 6.50 -11.19
N ALA A 351 -16.70 6.46 -12.26
CA ALA A 351 -15.26 6.22 -12.18
C ALA A 351 -14.60 7.13 -11.12
N PRO A 352 -13.56 6.64 -10.42
CA PRO A 352 -12.97 7.38 -9.32
C PRO A 352 -12.38 8.71 -9.81
N GLN A 353 -12.91 9.80 -9.26
CA GLN A 353 -12.40 11.17 -9.43
C GLN A 353 -11.81 11.61 -8.10
N PHE A 354 -10.60 12.14 -8.12
CA PHE A 354 -9.86 12.51 -6.93
C PHE A 354 -9.64 14.02 -6.87
N ARG A 355 -9.93 14.60 -5.72
CA ARG A 355 -9.42 15.94 -5.41
C ARG A 355 -7.95 15.82 -5.04
N VAL A 356 -7.15 16.65 -5.67
CA VAL A 356 -5.69 16.66 -5.51
C VAL A 356 -5.22 18.03 -5.02
N ASN A 357 -4.01 18.06 -4.47
CA ASN A 357 -3.36 19.31 -4.05
C ASN A 357 -2.58 19.96 -5.22
N ASP A 358 -2.02 21.14 -4.99
CA ASP A 358 -1.26 21.91 -5.99
C ASP A 358 0.05 21.24 -6.42
N GLU A 359 0.54 20.27 -5.66
CA GLU A 359 1.74 19.50 -5.99
C GLU A 359 1.45 18.39 -7.02
N THR A 360 0.17 18.07 -7.25
CA THR A 360 -0.26 17.05 -8.19
C THR A 360 -0.73 17.68 -9.50
N ALA A 361 -0.37 17.09 -10.62
CA ALA A 361 -0.77 17.54 -11.95
C ALA A 361 -0.93 16.38 -12.92
N VAL A 362 -1.62 16.63 -14.03
CA VAL A 362 -1.58 15.78 -15.23
C VAL A 362 -0.77 16.53 -16.27
N LEU A 363 0.30 15.90 -16.78
CA LEU A 363 1.24 16.50 -17.73
C LEU A 363 1.11 15.81 -19.11
N ASP A 364 1.06 16.62 -20.16
CA ASP A 364 1.07 16.11 -21.53
C ASP A 364 2.48 15.67 -22.00
N GLU A 365 2.62 15.31 -23.27
CA GLU A 365 3.90 14.86 -23.82
C GLU A 365 4.97 15.98 -23.85
N ALA A 366 4.54 17.25 -23.92
CA ALA A 366 5.41 18.41 -23.84
C ALA A 366 5.71 18.84 -22.39
N MET A 367 5.29 18.04 -21.38
CA MET A 367 5.43 18.35 -19.96
C MET A 367 4.71 19.63 -19.53
N LEU A 368 3.62 19.97 -20.22
CA LEU A 368 2.71 21.06 -19.84
C LEU A 368 1.52 20.47 -19.08
N ARG A 369 0.96 21.27 -18.16
CA ARG A 369 -0.26 20.89 -17.45
C ARG A 369 -1.43 20.74 -18.44
N VAL A 370 -2.15 19.64 -18.35
CA VAL A 370 -3.40 19.44 -19.09
C VAL A 370 -4.47 20.35 -18.52
N GLU A 371 -5.16 21.07 -19.40
CA GLU A 371 -6.25 21.99 -19.01
C GLU A 371 -7.48 21.22 -18.53
N ALA A 372 -8.12 21.76 -17.49
CA ALA A 372 -9.35 21.20 -16.94
C ALA A 372 -10.48 21.18 -17.99
N GLY A 373 -11.21 20.08 -18.07
CA GLY A 373 -12.33 19.89 -18.99
C GLY A 373 -11.93 19.68 -20.46
N SER A 374 -10.64 19.65 -20.79
CA SER A 374 -10.16 19.48 -22.18
C SER A 374 -10.36 18.06 -22.74
N GLY A 375 -10.60 17.07 -21.87
CA GLY A 375 -10.65 15.64 -22.24
C GLY A 375 -9.30 15.04 -22.64
N ARG A 376 -8.22 15.83 -22.65
CA ARG A 376 -6.88 15.33 -23.02
C ARG A 376 -6.33 14.40 -21.95
N VAL A 377 -5.77 13.29 -22.38
CA VAL A 377 -5.08 12.33 -21.52
C VAL A 377 -3.63 12.78 -21.33
N GLY A 378 -3.14 12.71 -20.10
CA GLY A 378 -1.75 12.97 -19.78
C GLY A 378 -1.24 12.03 -18.70
N ARG A 379 0.02 12.21 -18.31
CA ARG A 379 0.68 11.46 -17.25
C ARG A 379 0.41 12.11 -15.89
N LEU A 380 -0.08 11.32 -14.92
CA LEU A 380 -0.20 11.77 -13.54
C LEU A 380 1.20 12.02 -12.97
N ALA A 381 1.39 13.17 -12.34
CA ALA A 381 2.68 13.63 -11.85
C ALA A 381 2.56 14.31 -10.49
N ARG A 382 3.61 14.20 -9.67
CA ARG A 382 3.77 14.92 -8.41
C ARG A 382 5.08 15.68 -8.37
N ARG A 383 5.07 16.90 -7.83
CA ARG A 383 6.25 17.70 -7.46
C ARG A 383 6.37 17.88 -5.94
N GLY A 384 7.36 18.68 -5.52
CA GLY A 384 7.60 18.98 -4.11
C GLY A 384 8.28 17.82 -3.40
N HIS A 385 7.66 17.28 -2.36
CA HIS A 385 8.17 16.12 -1.62
C HIS A 385 8.04 14.85 -2.44
N VAL A 386 9.14 14.44 -3.11
CA VAL A 386 9.21 13.28 -4.00
C VAL A 386 10.44 12.42 -3.67
N PRO A 387 10.45 11.12 -4.03
CA PRO A 387 11.60 10.23 -3.77
C PRO A 387 12.91 10.74 -4.36
N ILE A 388 14.02 10.34 -3.76
CA ILE A 388 15.36 10.53 -4.32
C ILE A 388 15.48 9.74 -5.63
N GLY A 389 14.93 8.53 -5.69
CA GLY A 389 14.99 7.64 -6.84
C GLY A 389 14.70 6.20 -6.47
N TYR A 390 15.13 5.29 -7.33
CA TYR A 390 15.14 3.86 -7.04
C TYR A 390 16.53 3.43 -6.55
N HIS A 391 16.55 2.52 -5.58
CA HIS A 391 17.78 1.92 -5.07
C HIS A 391 18.49 1.16 -6.20
N LYS A 392 19.78 1.44 -6.42
CA LYS A 392 20.62 0.81 -7.45
C LYS A 392 20.09 0.81 -8.90
N ASP A 393 19.07 1.63 -9.23
CA ASP A 393 18.50 1.69 -10.58
C ASP A 393 18.50 3.15 -11.11
N PRO A 394 19.66 3.68 -11.54
CA PRO A 394 19.75 5.05 -12.04
C PRO A 394 18.99 5.27 -13.34
N ALA A 395 18.86 4.25 -14.20
CA ALA A 395 18.14 4.36 -15.45
C ALA A 395 16.63 4.56 -15.22
N LYS A 396 16.04 3.74 -14.36
CA LYS A 396 14.63 3.89 -13.99
C LYS A 396 14.40 5.16 -13.17
N THR A 397 15.35 5.55 -12.33
CA THR A 397 15.30 6.82 -11.59
C THR A 397 15.17 7.99 -12.54
N ALA A 398 16.03 8.09 -13.55
CA ALA A 398 15.98 9.15 -14.56
C ALA A 398 14.69 9.15 -15.39
N ALA A 399 14.13 7.97 -15.65
CA ALA A 399 12.89 7.83 -16.41
C ALA A 399 11.62 8.20 -15.61
N THR A 400 11.68 8.05 -14.28
CA THR A 400 10.52 8.27 -13.39
C THR A 400 10.55 9.63 -12.70
N PHE A 401 11.73 10.08 -12.28
CA PHE A 401 11.93 11.33 -11.55
C PHE A 401 12.64 12.33 -12.46
N VAL A 402 11.86 13.14 -13.14
CA VAL A 402 12.34 14.06 -14.18
C VAL A 402 12.40 15.49 -13.67
N GLU A 403 13.32 16.27 -14.20
CA GLU A 403 13.35 17.73 -13.98
C GLU A 403 12.65 18.45 -15.13
N VAL A 404 11.68 19.28 -14.80
CA VAL A 404 10.92 20.07 -15.76
C VAL A 404 10.93 21.53 -15.28
N ARG A 405 11.57 22.42 -16.03
CA ARG A 405 11.64 23.86 -15.74
C ARG A 405 12.19 24.17 -14.35
N GLY A 406 13.19 23.41 -13.90
CA GLY A 406 13.80 23.59 -12.59
C GLY A 406 13.01 22.97 -11.42
N GLU A 407 11.90 22.28 -11.70
CA GLU A 407 11.13 21.54 -10.70
C GLU A 407 11.27 20.04 -10.93
N ARG A 408 11.43 19.29 -9.84
CA ARG A 408 11.51 17.83 -9.89
C ARG A 408 10.12 17.21 -9.76
N TRP A 409 9.82 16.30 -10.70
CA TRP A 409 8.54 15.60 -10.81
C TRP A 409 8.70 14.10 -10.74
N ALA A 410 7.81 13.42 -10.03
CA ALA A 410 7.65 11.97 -10.06
C ALA A 410 6.50 11.60 -11.02
N LEU A 411 6.80 10.76 -12.03
CA LEU A 411 5.85 10.25 -13.01
C LEU A 411 5.81 8.72 -12.96
N PRO A 412 4.98 8.11 -12.11
CA PRO A 412 4.97 6.65 -11.91
C PRO A 412 4.43 5.87 -13.10
N GLY A 413 3.89 6.57 -14.11
CA GLY A 413 3.36 5.98 -15.34
C GLY A 413 1.85 5.79 -15.37
N ASP A 414 1.14 6.34 -14.38
CA ASP A 414 -0.31 6.38 -14.38
C ASP A 414 -0.81 7.48 -15.33
N MET A 415 -1.87 7.17 -16.09
CA MET A 415 -2.51 8.07 -17.04
C MET A 415 -3.82 8.61 -16.47
N ALA A 416 -4.13 9.88 -16.77
CA ALA A 416 -5.28 10.55 -16.20
C ALA A 416 -5.82 11.66 -17.12
N THR A 417 -7.07 12.09 -16.86
CA THR A 417 -7.66 13.33 -17.38
C THR A 417 -7.91 14.31 -16.23
N VAL A 418 -8.03 15.59 -16.57
CA VAL A 418 -8.48 16.63 -15.63
C VAL A 418 -9.91 17.01 -15.98
N GLU A 419 -10.83 16.78 -15.06
CA GLU A 419 -12.24 17.10 -15.22
C GLU A 419 -12.48 18.62 -15.14
N ALA A 420 -13.65 19.10 -15.55
CA ALA A 420 -13.98 20.52 -15.58
C ALA A 420 -13.92 21.20 -14.21
N ASP A 421 -14.15 20.45 -13.11
CA ASP A 421 -14.06 20.91 -11.73
C ASP A 421 -12.63 20.87 -11.15
N GLY A 422 -11.63 20.49 -11.98
CA GLY A 422 -10.23 20.35 -11.58
C GLY A 422 -9.90 19.01 -10.90
N SER A 423 -10.88 18.13 -10.67
CA SER A 423 -10.61 16.80 -10.17
C SER A 423 -9.89 15.94 -11.23
N ILE A 424 -9.14 14.93 -10.77
CA ILE A 424 -8.41 14.02 -11.64
C ILE A 424 -9.17 12.71 -11.74
N ARG A 425 -9.41 12.25 -12.98
CA ARG A 425 -9.91 10.91 -13.28
C ARG A 425 -8.74 10.03 -13.67
N LEU A 426 -8.50 8.99 -12.86
CA LEU A 426 -7.48 7.99 -13.16
C LEU A 426 -7.98 7.03 -14.26
N LEU A 427 -7.15 6.80 -15.25
CA LEU A 427 -7.45 5.88 -16.36
C LEU A 427 -6.73 4.54 -16.21
N GLY A 428 -5.63 4.50 -15.44
CA GLY A 428 -4.80 3.32 -15.24
C GLY A 428 -3.36 3.50 -15.73
N ARG A 429 -2.59 2.43 -15.72
CA ARG A 429 -1.17 2.49 -16.10
C ARG A 429 -0.97 2.52 -17.61
N GLY A 430 -0.21 3.49 -18.09
CA GLY A 430 0.12 3.65 -19.51
C GLY A 430 0.83 2.43 -20.10
N SER A 431 1.65 1.73 -19.32
CA SER A 431 2.33 0.49 -19.72
C SER A 431 1.41 -0.73 -19.91
N LEU A 432 0.17 -0.66 -19.39
CA LEU A 432 -0.85 -1.70 -19.55
C LEU A 432 -1.89 -1.31 -20.61
N SER A 433 -1.78 -0.12 -21.22
CA SER A 433 -2.72 0.31 -22.25
C SER A 433 -2.70 -0.64 -23.45
N ILE A 434 -3.89 -0.95 -23.92
CA ILE A 434 -4.13 -1.82 -25.10
C ILE A 434 -4.22 -0.92 -26.33
N ASN A 435 -3.39 -1.19 -27.34
CA ASN A 435 -3.41 -0.41 -28.58
C ASN A 435 -4.28 -1.12 -29.62
N THR A 436 -5.53 -0.68 -29.74
CA THR A 436 -6.52 -1.30 -30.64
C THR A 436 -6.95 -0.32 -31.72
N GLY A 437 -6.63 -0.61 -32.97
CA GLY A 437 -7.02 0.21 -34.12
C GLY A 437 -6.50 1.65 -34.09
N GLY A 438 -5.35 1.89 -33.47
CA GLY A 438 -4.77 3.22 -33.29
C GLY A 438 -5.25 3.97 -32.04
N GLU A 439 -6.22 3.41 -31.31
CA GLU A 439 -6.75 3.98 -30.07
C GLU A 439 -6.14 3.29 -28.84
N LYS A 440 -5.98 4.03 -27.73
CA LYS A 440 -5.51 3.48 -26.46
C LYS A 440 -6.69 3.15 -25.54
N VAL A 441 -6.74 1.91 -25.07
CA VAL A 441 -7.70 1.44 -24.08
C VAL A 441 -6.96 1.14 -22.78
N PHE A 442 -7.45 1.67 -21.69
CA PHE A 442 -6.89 1.41 -20.35
C PHE A 442 -7.68 0.28 -19.70
N PRO A 443 -7.05 -0.85 -19.36
CA PRO A 443 -7.73 -2.00 -18.77
C PRO A 443 -8.59 -1.64 -17.55
N GLU A 444 -8.07 -0.85 -16.64
CA GLU A 444 -8.74 -0.49 -15.38
C GLU A 444 -10.03 0.31 -15.61
N GLU A 445 -10.10 1.12 -16.68
CA GLU A 445 -11.33 1.84 -17.06
C GLU A 445 -12.43 0.84 -17.47
N VAL A 446 -12.07 -0.16 -18.27
CA VAL A 446 -12.99 -1.20 -18.73
C VAL A 446 -13.38 -2.14 -17.59
N GLU A 447 -12.42 -2.55 -16.76
CA GLU A 447 -12.63 -3.38 -15.58
C GLU A 447 -13.60 -2.71 -14.60
N ALA A 448 -13.50 -1.40 -14.37
CA ALA A 448 -14.40 -0.66 -13.48
C ALA A 448 -15.87 -0.73 -13.97
N VAL A 449 -16.08 -0.65 -15.28
CA VAL A 449 -17.42 -0.78 -15.87
C VAL A 449 -17.92 -2.22 -15.74
N LEU A 450 -17.08 -3.20 -16.09
CA LEU A 450 -17.47 -4.61 -16.07
C LEU A 450 -17.77 -5.13 -14.65
N LYS A 451 -17.04 -4.68 -13.65
CA LYS A 451 -17.29 -5.03 -12.23
C LYS A 451 -18.63 -4.53 -11.69
N ALA A 452 -19.25 -3.56 -12.33
CA ALA A 452 -20.62 -3.13 -11.99
C ALA A 452 -21.70 -4.07 -12.52
N HIS A 453 -21.35 -5.06 -13.34
CA HIS A 453 -22.32 -6.03 -13.88
C HIS A 453 -22.63 -7.12 -12.84
N PRO A 454 -23.92 -7.39 -12.52
CA PRO A 454 -24.30 -8.32 -11.44
C PRO A 454 -23.88 -9.78 -11.68
N GLY A 455 -23.63 -10.17 -12.94
CA GLY A 455 -23.14 -11.51 -13.31
C GLY A 455 -21.63 -11.70 -13.22
N ILE A 456 -20.87 -10.66 -12.87
CA ILE A 456 -19.40 -10.68 -12.81
C ILE A 456 -18.92 -10.59 -11.36
N ALA A 457 -18.31 -11.65 -10.86
CA ALA A 457 -17.69 -11.67 -9.54
C ALA A 457 -16.33 -10.93 -9.54
N ASP A 458 -15.51 -11.13 -10.59
CA ASP A 458 -14.25 -10.40 -10.79
C ASP A 458 -13.84 -10.40 -12.27
N VAL A 459 -13.00 -9.44 -12.68
CA VAL A 459 -12.55 -9.29 -14.07
C VAL A 459 -11.15 -8.71 -14.16
N VAL A 460 -10.41 -9.15 -15.16
CA VAL A 460 -9.15 -8.55 -15.62
C VAL A 460 -9.24 -8.38 -17.14
N VAL A 461 -8.92 -7.19 -17.63
CA VAL A 461 -8.96 -6.86 -19.06
C VAL A 461 -7.54 -6.80 -19.62
N VAL A 462 -7.32 -7.44 -20.76
CA VAL A 462 -6.00 -7.52 -21.40
C VAL A 462 -6.05 -7.30 -22.90
N GLY A 463 -4.94 -6.84 -23.47
CA GLY A 463 -4.70 -6.83 -24.90
C GLY A 463 -4.10 -8.16 -25.36
N VAL A 464 -4.68 -8.74 -26.41
CA VAL A 464 -4.12 -9.91 -27.10
C VAL A 464 -3.80 -9.52 -28.55
N PRO A 465 -2.64 -9.92 -29.10
CA PRO A 465 -2.28 -9.58 -30.48
C PRO A 465 -3.38 -9.92 -31.49
N ASP A 466 -3.68 -8.98 -32.37
CA ASP A 466 -4.70 -9.09 -33.40
C ASP A 466 -4.17 -8.57 -34.76
N PRO A 467 -4.25 -9.35 -35.86
CA PRO A 467 -3.70 -8.96 -37.16
C PRO A 467 -4.34 -7.68 -37.75
N ARG A 468 -5.60 -7.39 -37.39
CA ARG A 468 -6.35 -6.25 -37.91
C ARG A 468 -6.23 -5.01 -37.06
N TRP A 469 -6.19 -5.19 -35.72
CA TRP A 469 -6.31 -4.09 -34.76
C TRP A 469 -5.02 -3.78 -34.02
N GLY A 470 -3.95 -4.56 -34.24
CA GLY A 470 -2.73 -4.56 -33.44
C GLY A 470 -2.93 -5.36 -32.15
N GLU A 471 -3.85 -4.92 -31.31
CA GLU A 471 -4.33 -5.69 -30.14
C GLU A 471 -5.87 -5.65 -30.11
N ARG A 472 -6.48 -6.73 -29.63
CA ARG A 472 -7.90 -6.78 -29.28
C ARG A 472 -8.10 -6.77 -27.77
N VAL A 473 -9.14 -6.10 -27.33
CA VAL A 473 -9.53 -6.04 -25.94
C VAL A 473 -10.25 -7.33 -25.55
N VAL A 474 -9.74 -8.04 -24.54
CA VAL A 474 -10.30 -9.31 -24.05
C VAL A 474 -10.61 -9.18 -22.56
N ALA A 475 -11.82 -9.56 -22.15
CA ALA A 475 -12.20 -9.65 -20.75
C ALA A 475 -12.00 -11.09 -20.25
N VAL A 476 -11.14 -11.28 -19.24
CA VAL A 476 -11.01 -12.53 -18.48
C VAL A 476 -11.85 -12.36 -17.23
N VAL A 477 -12.92 -13.15 -17.10
CA VAL A 477 -13.99 -12.94 -16.13
C VAL A 477 -14.15 -14.17 -15.24
N LYS A 478 -14.28 -13.94 -13.94
CA LYS A 478 -14.87 -14.89 -12.98
C LYS A 478 -16.36 -14.56 -12.88
N PRO A 479 -17.26 -15.38 -13.44
CA PRO A 479 -18.69 -15.16 -13.32
C PRO A 479 -19.20 -15.49 -11.91
N CYS A 480 -20.31 -14.87 -11.49
CA CYS A 480 -20.99 -15.20 -10.22
C CYS A 480 -21.57 -16.60 -10.21
N ALA A 481 -21.97 -17.10 -11.39
CA ALA A 481 -22.45 -18.47 -11.61
C ALA A 481 -22.16 -18.88 -13.07
N PRO A 482 -22.07 -20.18 -13.37
CA PRO A 482 -21.92 -20.65 -14.74
C PRO A 482 -23.02 -20.07 -15.65
N GLY A 483 -22.63 -19.45 -16.79
CA GLY A 483 -23.56 -18.84 -17.73
C GLY A 483 -24.15 -17.49 -17.31
N ALA A 484 -23.73 -16.91 -16.20
CA ALA A 484 -24.22 -15.61 -15.70
C ALA A 484 -23.86 -14.44 -16.63
N ILE A 485 -22.91 -14.59 -17.51
CA ILE A 485 -22.44 -13.58 -18.46
C ILE A 485 -22.09 -14.20 -19.82
N ASP A 486 -22.53 -13.54 -20.89
CA ASP A 486 -22.11 -13.82 -22.27
C ASP A 486 -21.67 -12.53 -22.97
N MET A 487 -21.17 -12.66 -24.19
CA MET A 487 -20.66 -11.52 -24.95
C MET A 487 -21.73 -10.48 -25.29
N GLU A 488 -22.97 -10.89 -25.50
CA GLU A 488 -24.06 -9.97 -25.82
C GLU A 488 -24.45 -9.15 -24.59
N CYS A 489 -24.57 -9.81 -23.45
CA CYS A 489 -24.84 -9.19 -22.16
C CYS A 489 -23.72 -8.20 -21.78
N LEU A 490 -22.46 -8.60 -21.93
CA LEU A 490 -21.29 -7.75 -21.70
C LEU A 490 -21.32 -6.48 -22.59
N ARG A 491 -21.55 -6.64 -23.90
CA ARG A 491 -21.63 -5.50 -24.83
C ARG A 491 -22.75 -4.55 -24.49
N ARG A 492 -23.93 -5.06 -24.16
CA ARG A 492 -25.08 -4.26 -23.75
C ARG A 492 -24.81 -3.45 -22.48
N HIS A 493 -24.12 -4.05 -21.53
CA HIS A 493 -23.73 -3.38 -20.29
C HIS A 493 -22.70 -2.27 -20.53
N CYS A 494 -21.72 -2.52 -21.39
CA CYS A 494 -20.64 -1.57 -21.68
C CYS A 494 -21.09 -0.40 -22.57
N ALA A 495 -21.99 -0.61 -23.51
CA ALA A 495 -22.33 0.35 -24.58
C ALA A 495 -22.74 1.75 -24.08
N PRO A 496 -23.49 1.91 -22.96
CA PRO A 496 -23.84 3.24 -22.44
C PRO A 496 -22.67 3.99 -21.76
N GLN A 497 -21.59 3.28 -21.39
CA GLN A 497 -20.55 3.80 -20.52
C GLN A 497 -19.17 3.87 -21.19
N LEU A 498 -18.95 3.10 -22.25
CA LEU A 498 -17.67 2.98 -22.96
C LEU A 498 -17.83 3.26 -24.45
N ALA A 499 -16.86 3.95 -25.02
CA ALA A 499 -16.73 4.05 -26.47
C ALA A 499 -16.58 2.65 -27.09
N SER A 500 -17.13 2.44 -28.30
CA SER A 500 -17.22 1.11 -28.94
C SER A 500 -15.88 0.39 -29.07
N TYR A 501 -14.79 1.11 -29.28
CA TYR A 501 -13.45 0.52 -29.36
C TYR A 501 -12.89 0.01 -28.04
N LYS A 502 -13.43 0.48 -26.90
CA LYS A 502 -13.06 0.04 -25.55
C LYS A 502 -13.80 -1.22 -25.10
N VAL A 503 -14.94 -1.50 -25.73
CA VAL A 503 -15.76 -2.67 -25.37
C VAL A 503 -14.98 -3.95 -25.72
N PRO A 504 -14.85 -4.91 -24.78
CA PRO A 504 -14.18 -6.17 -25.06
C PRO A 504 -14.76 -6.88 -26.27
N ARG A 505 -13.89 -7.41 -27.10
CA ARG A 505 -14.27 -8.18 -28.30
C ARG A 505 -14.49 -9.65 -27.99
N ASP A 506 -13.80 -10.14 -26.96
CA ASP A 506 -13.85 -11.52 -26.51
C ASP A 506 -14.01 -11.59 -24.99
N LEU A 507 -14.66 -12.67 -24.55
CA LEU A 507 -14.92 -13.01 -23.17
C LEU A 507 -14.34 -14.40 -22.87
N VAL A 508 -13.48 -14.48 -21.86
CA VAL A 508 -12.92 -15.74 -21.38
C VAL A 508 -13.36 -15.93 -19.93
N CYS A 509 -14.19 -16.94 -19.67
CA CYS A 509 -14.61 -17.28 -18.33
C CYS A 509 -13.59 -18.21 -17.66
N VAL A 510 -13.28 -17.92 -16.39
CA VAL A 510 -12.39 -18.70 -15.54
C VAL A 510 -13.02 -18.93 -14.16
N ASP A 511 -12.65 -20.00 -13.49
CA ASP A 511 -13.13 -20.30 -12.13
C ASP A 511 -12.49 -19.36 -11.10
N GLU A 512 -11.25 -18.93 -11.34
CA GLU A 512 -10.50 -18.05 -10.44
C GLU A 512 -9.57 -17.10 -11.22
N LEU A 513 -9.45 -15.87 -10.73
CA LEU A 513 -8.49 -14.87 -11.23
C LEU A 513 -7.29 -14.78 -10.30
N ILE A 514 -6.09 -14.85 -10.87
CA ILE A 514 -4.87 -14.70 -10.09
C ILE A 514 -4.63 -13.22 -9.78
N ARG A 515 -4.50 -12.95 -8.48
CA ARG A 515 -4.11 -11.64 -7.95
C ARG A 515 -2.89 -11.77 -7.07
N SER A 516 -2.09 -10.72 -7.04
CA SER A 516 -1.01 -10.63 -6.06
C SER A 516 -1.58 -10.60 -4.65
N PRO A 517 -0.79 -10.88 -3.63
CA PRO A 517 -1.18 -10.75 -2.22
C PRO A 517 -1.65 -9.35 -1.81
N ALA A 518 -1.29 -8.33 -2.59
CA ALA A 518 -1.76 -6.95 -2.45
C ALA A 518 -3.06 -6.67 -3.25
N GLY A 519 -3.78 -7.72 -3.69
CA GLY A 519 -5.02 -7.57 -4.46
C GLY A 519 -4.84 -7.12 -5.91
N LYS A 520 -3.60 -6.89 -6.38
CA LYS A 520 -3.34 -6.44 -7.75
C LYS A 520 -3.50 -7.58 -8.75
N ALA A 521 -4.18 -7.30 -9.88
CA ALA A 521 -4.36 -8.26 -10.96
C ALA A 521 -3.03 -8.73 -11.55
N ASP A 522 -2.91 -10.01 -11.86
CA ASP A 522 -1.81 -10.55 -12.65
C ASP A 522 -2.17 -10.46 -14.14
N TYR A 523 -1.86 -9.31 -14.74
CA TYR A 523 -2.12 -9.06 -16.17
C TYR A 523 -1.31 -9.98 -17.09
N ARG A 524 -0.18 -10.51 -16.63
CA ARG A 524 0.64 -11.44 -17.41
C ARG A 524 -0.05 -12.79 -17.53
N TRP A 525 -0.51 -13.31 -16.40
CA TRP A 525 -1.29 -14.53 -16.34
C TRP A 525 -2.59 -14.40 -17.16
N ALA A 526 -3.34 -13.31 -16.99
CA ALA A 526 -4.60 -13.07 -17.69
C ALA A 526 -4.40 -13.00 -19.21
N ARG A 527 -3.32 -12.36 -19.67
CA ARG A 527 -2.97 -12.29 -21.10
C ARG A 527 -2.65 -13.68 -21.67
N GLU A 528 -1.94 -14.52 -20.92
CA GLU A 528 -1.62 -15.89 -21.36
C GLU A 528 -2.87 -16.76 -21.44
N ILE A 529 -3.78 -16.69 -20.44
CA ILE A 529 -5.07 -17.39 -20.46
C ILE A 529 -5.94 -16.93 -21.64
N ALA A 530 -6.06 -15.61 -21.86
CA ALA A 530 -6.80 -15.06 -22.98
C ALA A 530 -6.24 -15.54 -24.33
N ARG A 531 -4.91 -15.52 -24.47
CA ARG A 531 -4.24 -16.00 -25.70
C ARG A 531 -4.51 -17.50 -25.97
N ARG A 532 -4.40 -18.34 -24.95
CA ARG A 532 -4.68 -19.78 -25.08
C ARG A 532 -6.13 -20.05 -25.48
N ALA A 533 -7.09 -19.39 -24.82
CA ALA A 533 -8.50 -19.55 -25.13
C ALA A 533 -8.84 -19.16 -26.57
N LEU A 534 -8.27 -18.04 -27.07
CA LEU A 534 -8.50 -17.61 -28.44
C LEU A 534 -7.84 -18.52 -29.49
N LEU A 535 -6.67 -19.11 -29.19
CA LEU A 535 -6.04 -20.10 -30.07
C LEU A 535 -6.87 -21.37 -30.17
N SER A 536 -7.48 -21.83 -29.05
CA SER A 536 -8.32 -23.02 -29.01
C SER A 536 -9.68 -22.83 -29.72
N SER A 537 -10.15 -21.61 -29.89
CA SER A 537 -11.40 -21.31 -30.59
C SER A 537 -11.25 -21.22 -32.14
N VAL A 538 -10.01 -21.19 -32.65
CA VAL A 538 -9.69 -21.13 -34.09
C VAL A 538 -9.31 -22.52 -34.67
N ALA A 539 -9.03 -23.49 -33.80
CA ALA A 539 -8.80 -24.88 -34.14
C ALA A 539 -10.11 -25.68 -34.13
#